data_6e328ed1d9e0e6d843e831ac64427a8b
#
_entry.id   6e328ed1d9e0e6d843e831ac64427a8b
#
_cell.length_a   1.000
_cell.length_b   1.000
_cell.length_c   1.000
_cell.angle_alpha   90.00
_cell.angle_beta   90.00
_cell.angle_gamma   90.00
#
_symmetry.space_group_name_H-M   'P 1'
#
loop_
_entity.id
_entity.type
_entity.pdbx_description
1 polymer ?
#
loop_
_entity_poly.entity_id
_entity_poly.type
_entity_poly.pdbx_seq_one_letter_code
_entity_poly.pdbx_strand_id
1 'polypeptide(L)'
;GYKIENTIIFESMITVDNILKLGDPRLYENCAPLTRDELPLVENWVKDLHEAMQDIRKRYGFGRGIAAPQLGIMKRLFYLHLDRPYIIINPEITDPSTDMFELWDDCMSFPNLLVKVKRHQSLTLGYLDENWEKQSWKVEGAISELIQHEYDHLNGVLCTMRASDDKSFKWKE
;
A
#
# COMPACT_ATOMS: atom_id res chain seq x y z
N GLY A 1 42.54 17.62 -26.19
CA GLY A 1 41.24 17.00 -26.30
C GLY A 1 40.84 16.42 -24.97
N TYR A 2 39.92 17.10 -24.23
CA TYR A 2 39.33 16.56 -23.02
C TYR A 2 38.17 15.62 -23.44
N LYS A 3 38.30 14.33 -23.13
CA LYS A 3 37.19 13.39 -23.17
C LYS A 3 36.37 13.60 -21.88
N ILE A 4 35.18 14.15 -22.03
CA ILE A 4 34.17 14.06 -20.98
C ILE A 4 33.60 12.65 -21.10
N GLU A 5 33.93 11.77 -20.16
CA GLU A 5 33.23 10.51 -20.00
C GLU A 5 31.81 10.84 -19.51
N ASN A 6 30.84 10.67 -20.41
CA ASN A 6 29.43 10.64 -20.04
C ASN A 6 29.20 9.36 -19.24
N THR A 7 29.39 9.43 -17.96
CA THR A 7 28.87 8.42 -17.04
C THR A 7 27.37 8.62 -17.00
N ILE A 8 26.62 7.83 -17.79
CA ILE A 8 25.17 7.72 -17.66
C ILE A 8 24.94 7.04 -16.31
N ILE A 9 24.59 7.83 -15.31
CA ILE A 9 24.11 7.31 -14.03
C ILE A 9 22.71 6.77 -14.30
N PHE A 10 22.59 5.45 -14.47
CA PHE A 10 21.30 4.79 -14.40
C PHE A 10 20.83 4.90 -12.94
N GLU A 11 19.91 5.83 -12.64
CA GLU A 11 19.13 5.73 -11.42
C GLU A 11 18.41 4.38 -11.48
N SER A 12 18.74 3.50 -10.52
CA SER A 12 18.08 2.20 -10.42
C SER A 12 16.61 2.44 -10.13
N MET A 13 15.73 2.10 -11.07
CA MET A 13 14.29 2.14 -10.84
C MET A 13 13.89 1.12 -9.76
N ILE A 14 12.93 1.48 -8.90
CA ILE A 14 12.31 0.57 -7.96
C ILE A 14 11.52 -0.48 -8.75
N THR A 15 11.72 -1.73 -8.41
CA THR A 15 11.03 -2.87 -9.01
C THR A 15 10.34 -3.72 -7.97
N VAL A 16 9.62 -4.75 -8.43
CA VAL A 16 9.00 -5.75 -7.55
C VAL A 16 10.01 -6.41 -6.59
N ASP A 17 11.29 -6.48 -6.97
CA ASP A 17 12.35 -7.04 -6.13
C ASP A 17 12.63 -6.21 -4.87
N ASN A 18 12.26 -4.94 -4.88
CA ASN A 18 12.36 -4.04 -3.72
C ASN A 18 11.20 -4.17 -2.74
N ILE A 19 10.08 -4.78 -3.17
CA ILE A 19 8.92 -5.00 -2.31
C ILE A 19 9.25 -6.11 -1.31
N LEU A 20 9.06 -5.82 -0.02
CA LEU A 20 9.26 -6.81 1.05
C LEU A 20 8.25 -7.96 0.87
N LYS A 21 8.73 -9.18 1.01
CA LYS A 21 7.94 -10.38 0.82
C LYS A 21 7.35 -10.89 2.13
N LEU A 22 6.22 -11.59 2.01
CA LEU A 22 5.59 -12.29 3.13
C LEU A 22 6.66 -13.04 3.97
N GLY A 23 6.65 -12.82 5.28
CA GLY A 23 7.62 -13.37 6.21
C GLY A 23 8.73 -12.39 6.61
N ASP A 24 8.92 -11.28 5.90
CA ASP A 24 9.86 -10.24 6.34
C ASP A 24 9.34 -9.60 7.64
N PRO A 25 10.14 -9.57 8.73
CA PRO A 25 9.68 -9.09 10.04
C PRO A 25 9.15 -7.66 10.04
N ARG A 26 9.65 -6.81 9.15
CA ARG A 26 9.23 -5.40 9.05
C ARG A 26 7.76 -5.24 8.66
N LEU A 27 7.20 -6.22 7.94
CA LEU A 27 5.78 -6.19 7.55
C LEU A 27 4.83 -6.39 8.75
N TYR A 28 5.34 -6.87 9.88
CA TYR A 28 4.56 -7.15 11.08
C TYR A 28 4.72 -6.06 12.16
N GLU A 29 5.37 -4.96 11.84
CA GLU A 29 5.61 -3.85 12.76
C GLU A 29 4.60 -2.73 12.59
N ASN A 30 4.27 -2.05 13.69
CA ASN A 30 3.53 -0.79 13.64
C ASN A 30 4.41 0.31 13.07
N CYS A 31 3.87 1.08 12.13
CA CYS A 31 4.56 2.22 11.56
C CYS A 31 4.35 3.48 12.40
N ALA A 32 5.38 4.33 12.43
CA ALA A 32 5.33 5.62 13.10
C ALA A 32 4.56 6.66 12.27
N PRO A 33 3.79 7.55 12.89
CA PRO A 33 3.20 8.68 12.18
C PRO A 33 4.28 9.55 11.50
N LEU A 34 3.93 10.16 10.38
CA LEU A 34 4.75 11.22 9.81
C LEU A 34 4.60 12.47 10.65
N THR A 35 5.69 13.22 10.76
CA THR A 35 5.69 14.60 11.26
C THR A 35 5.65 15.57 10.07
N ARG A 36 5.24 16.80 10.30
CA ARG A 36 5.21 17.81 9.24
C ARG A 36 6.60 18.07 8.64
N ASP A 37 7.64 17.95 9.44
CA ASP A 37 9.03 18.12 9.00
C ASP A 37 9.48 17.06 8.00
N GLU A 38 8.82 15.90 7.99
CA GLU A 38 9.09 14.81 7.03
C GLU A 38 8.38 14.99 5.70
N LEU A 39 7.47 15.95 5.57
CA LEU A 39 6.70 16.18 4.35
C LEU A 39 7.57 16.32 3.08
N PRO A 40 8.75 16.99 3.11
CA PRO A 40 9.63 17.02 1.94
C PRO A 40 10.13 15.65 1.45
N LEU A 41 10.10 14.62 2.29
CA LEU A 41 10.50 13.25 1.92
C LEU A 41 9.40 12.50 1.16
N VAL A 42 8.16 12.93 1.30
CA VAL A 42 6.98 12.21 0.79
C VAL A 42 7.00 12.09 -0.73
N GLU A 43 7.45 13.12 -1.44
CA GLU A 43 7.51 13.10 -2.91
C GLU A 43 8.37 11.93 -3.44
N ASN A 44 9.56 11.74 -2.87
CA ASN A 44 10.45 10.63 -3.26
C ASN A 44 9.89 9.28 -2.81
N TRP A 45 9.31 9.19 -1.63
CA TRP A 45 8.67 7.95 -1.17
C TRP A 45 7.51 7.54 -2.07
N VAL A 46 6.66 8.49 -2.45
CA VAL A 46 5.52 8.24 -3.35
C VAL A 46 5.99 7.85 -4.74
N LYS A 47 7.06 8.47 -5.24
CA LYS A 47 7.69 8.07 -6.51
C LYS A 47 8.11 6.60 -6.47
N ASP A 48 8.78 6.18 -5.41
CA ASP A 48 9.22 4.78 -5.24
C ASP A 48 8.03 3.82 -5.14
N LEU A 49 6.99 4.19 -4.37
CA LEU A 49 5.76 3.40 -4.26
C LEU A 49 5.06 3.27 -5.61
N HIS A 50 4.99 4.34 -6.36
CA HIS A 50 4.39 4.34 -7.71
C HIS A 50 5.16 3.44 -8.67
N GLU A 51 6.48 3.52 -8.69
CA GLU A 51 7.32 2.68 -9.55
C GLU A 51 7.16 1.20 -9.23
N ALA A 52 7.16 0.83 -7.93
CA ALA A 52 6.91 -0.54 -7.49
C ALA A 52 5.54 -1.04 -7.95
N MET A 53 4.50 -0.22 -7.79
CA MET A 53 3.15 -0.53 -8.22
C MET A 53 3.07 -0.75 -9.74
N GLN A 54 3.70 0.09 -10.53
CA GLN A 54 3.72 -0.04 -11.99
C GLN A 54 4.41 -1.33 -12.43
N ASP A 55 5.47 -1.73 -11.77
CA ASP A 55 6.15 -2.99 -12.06
C ASP A 55 5.30 -4.21 -11.72
N ILE A 56 4.55 -4.17 -10.59
CA ILE A 56 3.55 -5.20 -10.26
C ILE A 56 2.46 -5.28 -11.34
N ARG A 57 1.93 -4.15 -11.77
CA ARG A 57 0.93 -4.11 -12.85
C ARG A 57 1.43 -4.73 -14.13
N LYS A 58 2.66 -4.41 -14.49
CA LYS A 58 3.30 -4.93 -15.70
C LYS A 58 3.52 -6.45 -15.64
N ARG A 59 3.96 -6.96 -14.49
CA ARG A 59 4.34 -8.37 -14.33
C ARG A 59 3.19 -9.27 -13.94
N TYR A 60 2.25 -8.76 -13.13
CA TYR A 60 1.20 -9.57 -12.50
C TYR A 60 -0.23 -9.12 -12.84
N GLY A 61 -0.39 -7.97 -13.47
CA GLY A 61 -1.70 -7.49 -13.95
C GLY A 61 -2.65 -6.97 -12.88
N PHE A 62 -2.17 -6.64 -11.69
CA PHE A 62 -2.95 -6.06 -10.61
C PHE A 62 -2.18 -4.98 -9.84
N GLY A 63 -2.86 -4.24 -8.97
CA GLY A 63 -2.26 -3.27 -8.08
C GLY A 63 -2.92 -1.90 -8.17
N ARG A 64 -3.66 -1.53 -7.13
CA ARG A 64 -4.33 -0.25 -6.98
C ARG A 64 -3.76 0.57 -5.82
N GLY A 65 -3.11 -0.11 -4.88
CA GLY A 65 -2.54 0.50 -3.68
C GLY A 65 -1.30 -0.21 -3.19
N ILE A 66 -0.44 0.54 -2.50
CA ILE A 66 0.78 0.03 -1.87
C ILE A 66 1.08 0.85 -0.62
N ALA A 67 1.46 0.20 0.46
CA ALA A 67 1.81 0.85 1.71
C ALA A 67 3.32 1.05 1.84
N ALA A 68 3.73 2.15 2.47
CA ALA A 68 5.13 2.49 2.66
C ALA A 68 5.97 1.37 3.31
N PRO A 69 5.49 0.64 4.34
CA PRO A 69 6.27 -0.46 4.93
C PRO A 69 6.57 -1.59 3.94
N GLN A 70 5.83 -1.73 2.87
CA GLN A 70 6.14 -2.72 1.82
C GLN A 70 7.45 -2.42 1.07
N LEU A 71 7.94 -1.19 1.14
CA LEU A 71 9.28 -0.80 0.68
C LEU A 71 10.27 -0.56 1.83
N GLY A 72 9.93 -0.96 3.05
CA GLY A 72 10.77 -0.73 4.23
C GLY A 72 10.75 0.68 4.77
N ILE A 73 9.83 1.53 4.30
CA ILE A 73 9.58 2.87 4.81
C ILE A 73 8.57 2.74 5.96
N MET A 74 9.06 2.72 7.19
CA MET A 74 8.26 2.39 8.38
C MET A 74 7.47 3.61 8.88
N LYS A 75 6.68 4.19 7.99
CA LYS A 75 5.85 5.38 8.23
C LYS A 75 4.39 5.13 7.85
N ARG A 76 3.48 5.83 8.52
CA ARG A 76 2.05 5.75 8.29
C ARG A 76 1.65 6.49 7.02
N LEU A 77 2.01 5.89 5.90
CA LEU A 77 1.78 6.40 4.55
C LEU A 77 1.36 5.23 3.66
N PHE A 78 0.30 5.41 2.89
CA PHE A 78 0.05 4.56 1.74
C PHE A 78 -0.37 5.38 0.51
N TYR A 79 -0.23 4.77 -0.64
CA TYR A 79 -0.45 5.37 -1.94
C TYR A 79 -1.47 4.55 -2.72
N LEU A 80 -2.48 5.22 -3.28
CA LEU A 80 -3.48 4.62 -4.16
C LEU A 80 -3.40 5.27 -5.53
N HIS A 81 -3.59 4.46 -6.56
CA HIS A 81 -3.74 4.94 -7.93
C HIS A 81 -5.04 4.39 -8.53
N LEU A 82 -6.08 5.21 -8.46
CA LEU A 82 -7.44 4.91 -8.92
C LEU A 82 -7.74 5.74 -10.18
N ASP A 83 -8.75 6.59 -10.13
CA ASP A 83 -9.02 7.64 -11.13
C ASP A 83 -7.91 8.70 -11.18
N ARG A 84 -7.23 8.89 -10.06
CA ARG A 84 -6.07 9.75 -9.88
C ARG A 84 -5.18 9.20 -8.77
N PRO A 85 -3.96 9.76 -8.56
CA PRO A 85 -3.16 9.43 -7.38
C PRO A 85 -3.79 9.96 -6.10
N TYR A 86 -3.72 9.17 -5.03
CA TYR A 86 -4.09 9.57 -3.67
C TYR A 86 -2.92 9.29 -2.74
N ILE A 87 -2.47 10.31 -2.04
CA ILE A 87 -1.41 10.23 -1.03
C ILE A 87 -2.08 10.32 0.34
N ILE A 88 -1.98 9.24 1.11
CA ILE A 88 -2.70 9.09 2.38
C ILE A 88 -1.69 9.07 3.51
N ILE A 89 -1.64 10.14 4.28
CA ILE A 89 -0.72 10.34 5.40
C ILE A 89 -1.49 10.27 6.71
N ASN A 90 -0.97 9.53 7.68
CA ASN A 90 -1.53 9.38 9.02
C ASN A 90 -3.04 9.07 9.01
N PRO A 91 -3.47 8.01 8.30
CA PRO A 91 -4.89 7.71 8.15
C PRO A 91 -5.52 7.24 9.45
N GLU A 92 -6.82 7.55 9.58
CA GLU A 92 -7.71 7.01 10.61
C GLU A 92 -8.99 6.52 9.96
N ILE A 93 -9.41 5.33 10.33
CA ILE A 93 -10.70 4.75 9.90
C ILE A 93 -11.73 5.01 11.00
N THR A 94 -12.87 5.60 10.61
CA THR A 94 -14.02 5.81 11.48
C THR A 94 -15.28 5.29 10.80
N ASP A 95 -16.33 5.08 11.59
CA ASP A 95 -17.65 4.62 11.13
C ASP A 95 -17.61 3.40 10.21
N PRO A 96 -16.86 2.34 10.55
CA PRO A 96 -16.92 1.13 9.74
C PRO A 96 -18.32 0.54 9.80
N SER A 97 -18.86 0.12 8.66
CA SER A 97 -20.19 -0.50 8.60
C SER A 97 -20.23 -1.80 9.39
N THR A 98 -21.39 -2.13 9.95
CA THR A 98 -21.64 -3.45 10.52
C THR A 98 -21.72 -4.51 9.43
N ASP A 99 -22.24 -4.14 8.25
CA ASP A 99 -22.27 -5.00 7.08
C ASP A 99 -20.85 -5.27 6.59
N MET A 100 -20.56 -6.53 6.33
CA MET A 100 -19.29 -7.00 5.83
C MET A 100 -19.51 -7.80 4.53
N PHE A 101 -18.50 -7.86 3.71
CA PHE A 101 -18.49 -8.72 2.53
C PHE A 101 -17.20 -9.52 2.46
N GLU A 102 -17.28 -10.65 1.76
CA GLU A 102 -16.17 -11.56 1.61
C GLU A 102 -15.59 -11.44 0.20
N LEU A 103 -14.27 -11.46 0.10
CA LEU A 103 -13.56 -11.37 -1.19
C LEU A 103 -12.25 -12.14 -1.13
N TRP A 104 -11.76 -12.48 -2.33
CA TRP A 104 -10.40 -12.97 -2.51
C TRP A 104 -9.45 -11.79 -2.69
N ASP A 105 -8.61 -11.56 -1.69
CA ASP A 105 -7.68 -10.45 -1.61
C ASP A 105 -6.31 -10.84 -2.14
N ASP A 106 -5.64 -9.92 -2.80
CA ASP A 106 -4.27 -10.06 -3.25
C ASP A 106 -3.36 -9.05 -2.57
N CYS A 107 -2.06 -9.28 -2.63
CA CYS A 107 -1.08 -8.37 -2.03
C CYS A 107 0.22 -8.40 -2.84
N MET A 108 0.83 -7.24 -3.01
CA MET A 108 2.09 -7.12 -3.75
C MET A 108 3.26 -7.81 -3.04
N SER A 109 3.15 -8.09 -1.73
CA SER A 109 4.15 -8.83 -0.95
C SER A 109 4.10 -10.34 -1.17
N PHE A 110 3.03 -10.86 -1.82
CA PHE A 110 2.87 -12.26 -2.22
C PHE A 110 1.94 -12.36 -3.46
N PRO A 111 2.42 -11.92 -4.63
CA PRO A 111 1.57 -11.59 -5.79
C PRO A 111 0.85 -12.79 -6.43
N ASN A 112 1.26 -14.02 -6.10
CA ASN A 112 0.65 -15.24 -6.64
C ASN A 112 -0.36 -15.90 -5.69
N LEU A 113 -0.54 -15.36 -4.49
CA LEU A 113 -1.43 -15.89 -3.47
C LEU A 113 -2.70 -15.05 -3.38
N LEU A 114 -3.87 -15.70 -3.33
CA LEU A 114 -5.14 -15.09 -2.98
C LEU A 114 -5.58 -15.55 -1.60
N VAL A 115 -6.10 -14.64 -0.81
CA VAL A 115 -6.59 -14.91 0.54
C VAL A 115 -8.04 -14.44 0.66
N LYS A 116 -8.92 -15.34 1.09
CA LYS A 116 -10.33 -14.99 1.33
C LYS A 116 -10.46 -14.31 2.68
N VAL A 117 -10.93 -13.07 2.66
CA VAL A 117 -11.07 -12.21 3.85
C VAL A 117 -12.44 -11.57 3.90
N LYS A 118 -12.84 -11.10 5.07
CA LYS A 118 -14.01 -10.24 5.27
C LYS A 118 -13.57 -8.81 5.49
N ARG A 119 -14.27 -7.88 4.84
CA ARG A 119 -14.03 -6.45 4.97
C ARG A 119 -15.33 -5.70 5.24
N HIS A 120 -15.24 -4.57 5.93
CA HIS A 120 -16.37 -3.67 6.09
C HIS A 120 -16.82 -3.13 4.75
N GLN A 121 -18.13 -3.12 4.50
CA GLN A 121 -18.74 -2.65 3.26
C GLN A 121 -18.45 -1.17 3.02
N SER A 122 -18.42 -0.37 4.08
CA SER A 122 -18.17 1.06 4.02
C SER A 122 -17.43 1.54 5.26
N LEU A 123 -16.80 2.70 5.12
CA LEU A 123 -16.12 3.39 6.22
C LEU A 123 -15.88 4.87 5.85
N THR A 124 -15.40 5.63 6.81
CA THR A 124 -14.88 6.98 6.58
C THR A 124 -13.37 6.97 6.84
N LEU A 125 -12.60 7.48 5.89
CA LEU A 125 -11.16 7.64 6.00
C LEU A 125 -10.83 9.09 6.27
N GLY A 126 -10.27 9.39 7.44
CA GLY A 126 -9.63 10.67 7.73
C GLY A 126 -8.14 10.56 7.47
N TYR A 127 -7.53 11.57 6.85
CA TYR A 127 -6.10 11.56 6.54
C TYR A 127 -5.56 12.95 6.28
N LEU A 128 -4.24 13.09 6.24
CA LEU A 128 -3.56 14.26 5.72
C LEU A 128 -3.10 13.97 4.29
N ASP A 129 -3.28 14.94 3.41
CA ASP A 129 -2.80 14.87 2.03
C ASP A 129 -1.34 15.37 1.90
N GLU A 130 -0.85 15.44 0.68
CA GLU A 130 0.52 15.89 0.35
C GLU A 130 0.78 17.37 0.72
N ASN A 131 -0.26 18.15 0.95
CA ASN A 131 -0.17 19.53 1.41
C ASN A 131 -0.33 19.66 2.94
N TRP A 132 -0.36 18.53 3.65
CA TRP A 132 -0.61 18.47 5.10
C TRP A 132 -1.98 18.99 5.49
N GLU A 133 -2.95 18.92 4.56
CA GLU A 133 -4.34 19.33 4.78
C GLU A 133 -5.19 18.13 5.16
N LYS A 134 -6.09 18.33 6.12
CA LYS A 134 -7.02 17.29 6.57
C LYS A 134 -8.07 17.00 5.51
N GLN A 135 -8.23 15.71 5.21
CA GLN A 135 -9.26 15.21 4.31
C GLN A 135 -10.14 14.19 5.03
N SER A 136 -11.37 14.07 4.56
CA SER A 136 -12.32 13.06 4.99
C SER A 136 -13.00 12.45 3.77
N TRP A 137 -12.98 11.13 3.66
CA TRP A 137 -13.46 10.41 2.49
C TRP A 137 -14.36 9.26 2.91
N LYS A 138 -15.63 9.34 2.53
CA LYS A 138 -16.57 8.23 2.70
C LYS A 138 -16.44 7.28 1.53
N VAL A 139 -16.19 6.01 1.82
CA VAL A 139 -15.92 4.98 0.81
C VAL A 139 -16.76 3.75 1.05
N GLU A 140 -17.01 3.00 -0.01
CA GLU A 140 -17.72 1.74 0.04
C GLU A 140 -17.18 0.73 -0.98
N GLY A 141 -17.51 -0.55 -0.80
CA GLY A 141 -17.20 -1.61 -1.74
C GLY A 141 -15.71 -1.80 -1.99
N ALA A 142 -15.31 -1.81 -3.25
CA ALA A 142 -13.93 -2.10 -3.67
C ALA A 142 -12.91 -1.08 -3.12
N ILE A 143 -13.28 0.18 -2.98
CA ILE A 143 -12.39 1.19 -2.38
C ILE A 143 -12.29 0.98 -0.88
N SER A 144 -13.37 0.62 -0.20
CA SER A 144 -13.39 0.32 1.24
C SER A 144 -12.43 -0.85 1.56
N GLU A 145 -12.51 -1.95 0.82
CA GLU A 145 -11.64 -3.11 1.07
C GLU A 145 -10.17 -2.79 0.80
N LEU A 146 -9.88 -2.02 -0.26
CA LEU A 146 -8.53 -1.58 -0.60
C LEU A 146 -7.93 -0.73 0.53
N ILE A 147 -8.66 0.24 1.02
CA ILE A 147 -8.22 1.11 2.12
C ILE A 147 -7.96 0.29 3.39
N GLN A 148 -8.82 -0.65 3.74
CA GLN A 148 -8.62 -1.52 4.90
C GLN A 148 -7.35 -2.36 4.76
N HIS A 149 -7.07 -2.87 3.56
CA HIS A 149 -5.85 -3.63 3.26
C HIS A 149 -4.59 -2.80 3.50
N GLU A 150 -4.54 -1.60 2.93
CA GLU A 150 -3.38 -0.71 3.06
C GLU A 150 -3.22 -0.15 4.47
N TYR A 151 -4.34 0.18 5.13
CA TYR A 151 -4.36 0.60 6.53
C TYR A 151 -3.80 -0.49 7.46
N ASP A 152 -4.18 -1.74 7.22
CA ASP A 152 -3.67 -2.89 7.97
C ASP A 152 -2.14 -2.97 7.90
N HIS A 153 -1.54 -2.76 6.73
CA HIS A 153 -0.08 -2.75 6.60
C HIS A 153 0.61 -1.77 7.55
N LEU A 154 -0.02 -0.61 7.79
CA LEU A 154 0.54 0.39 8.72
C LEU A 154 0.50 -0.07 10.18
N ASN A 155 -0.33 -1.04 10.49
CA ASN A 155 -0.46 -1.66 11.81
C ASN A 155 0.24 -3.03 11.90
N GLY A 156 1.05 -3.38 10.90
CA GLY A 156 1.74 -4.67 10.85
C GLY A 156 0.83 -5.87 10.60
N VAL A 157 -0.32 -5.64 9.98
CA VAL A 157 -1.31 -6.69 9.66
C VAL A 157 -1.34 -6.96 8.17
N LEU A 158 -1.12 -8.22 7.80
CA LEU A 158 -1.25 -8.72 6.43
C LEU A 158 -2.60 -9.41 6.25
N CYS A 159 -3.12 -9.45 5.02
CA CYS A 159 -4.41 -10.09 4.78
C CYS A 159 -4.40 -11.60 5.08
N THR A 160 -3.23 -12.26 5.08
CA THR A 160 -3.07 -13.64 5.55
C THR A 160 -3.52 -13.83 7.01
N MET A 161 -3.38 -12.79 7.84
CA MET A 161 -3.80 -12.78 9.24
C MET A 161 -5.32 -12.59 9.40
N ARG A 162 -6.02 -12.23 8.34
CA ARG A 162 -7.47 -12.04 8.28
C ARG A 162 -8.19 -13.11 7.47
N ALA A 163 -7.50 -14.19 7.12
CA ALA A 163 -8.12 -15.31 6.42
C ALA A 163 -9.37 -15.80 7.17
N SER A 164 -10.45 -16.04 6.45
CA SER A 164 -11.74 -16.46 7.03
C SER A 164 -11.64 -17.81 7.74
N ASP A 165 -10.78 -18.71 7.22
CA ASP A 165 -10.46 -20.00 7.81
C ASP A 165 -9.11 -20.53 7.27
N ASP A 166 -8.74 -21.74 7.65
CA ASP A 166 -7.48 -22.38 7.22
C ASP A 166 -7.49 -22.84 5.75
N LYS A 167 -8.63 -22.77 5.06
CA LYS A 167 -8.80 -23.11 3.65
C LYS A 167 -9.04 -21.90 2.76
N SER A 168 -8.86 -20.72 3.31
CA SER A 168 -9.09 -19.44 2.62
C SER A 168 -7.85 -18.96 1.85
N PHE A 169 -7.09 -19.88 1.29
CA PHE A 169 -5.88 -19.61 0.51
C PHE A 169 -5.95 -20.37 -0.80
N LYS A 170 -5.61 -19.70 -1.89
CA LYS A 170 -5.44 -20.36 -3.18
C LYS A 170 -4.39 -19.65 -4.02
N TRP A 171 -3.82 -20.40 -4.93
CA TRP A 171 -2.86 -19.85 -5.88
C TRP A 171 -3.60 -19.10 -6.98
N LYS A 172 -3.03 -17.98 -7.40
CA LYS A 172 -3.55 -17.22 -8.54
C LYS A 172 -3.22 -17.96 -9.84
N GLU A 173 -4.21 -18.17 -10.65
CA GLU A 173 -4.05 -18.84 -11.96
C GLU A 173 -3.44 -17.91 -13.02
#